data_726c8fffc6e4387cb17dae6dea7f4f62
#
_entry.id   726c8fffc6e4387cb17dae6dea7f4f62
#
_cell.length_a   1.000
_cell.length_b   1.000
_cell.length_c   1.000
_cell.angle_alpha   90.00
_cell.angle_beta   90.00
_cell.angle_gamma   90.00
#
_symmetry.space_group_name_H-M   'P 1'
#
loop_
_entity.id
_entity.type
_entity.pdbx_description
1 polymer ?
#
loop_
_entity_poly.entity_id
_entity_poly.type
_entity_poly.pdbx_seq_one_letter_code
_entity_poly.pdbx_strand_id
1 'polypeptide(L)'
;MKRILAILCVMASAFGANAQKPLVNNPEIKVGKLDNGLTYYLMHNEKPKGCADFYIAHNVGALQEEDNQDGLAHFLEHMAFNGTKNYPEKGLLEFLAKEGVRFGYNVNAYTSLDETVYNLSDIPLVRESFVDSVMMVLHDWSCNISCEPEALDAERGVISEEWRRTDNLLSRISIAQTNLIYKGS
;
A
#
# COMPACT_ATOMS: atom_id res chain seq x y z
N MET A 1 42.36 30.21 -9.14
CA MET A 1 42.39 29.16 -8.10
C MET A 1 40.98 28.71 -7.64
N LYS A 2 40.06 29.58 -7.18
CA LYS A 2 38.72 29.17 -6.73
C LYS A 2 37.87 28.43 -7.78
N ARG A 3 37.94 28.78 -9.07
CA ARG A 3 37.20 28.11 -10.16
C ARG A 3 37.74 26.71 -10.50
N ILE A 4 39.06 26.53 -10.41
CA ILE A 4 39.70 25.22 -10.64
C ILE A 4 39.36 24.23 -9.50
N LEU A 5 39.31 24.72 -8.25
CA LEU A 5 38.94 23.93 -7.11
C LEU A 5 37.48 23.45 -7.20
N ALA A 6 36.55 24.32 -7.68
CA ALA A 6 35.14 23.95 -7.88
C ALA A 6 34.96 22.87 -8.97
N ILE A 7 35.71 22.94 -10.07
CA ILE A 7 35.69 21.94 -11.15
C ILE A 7 36.24 20.60 -10.66
N LEU A 8 37.31 20.60 -9.85
CA LEU A 8 37.87 19.41 -9.27
C LEU A 8 36.88 18.72 -8.27
N CYS A 9 36.14 19.49 -7.47
CA CYS A 9 35.12 18.96 -6.59
C CYS A 9 33.93 18.35 -7.35
N VAL A 10 33.49 18.95 -8.46
CA VAL A 10 32.41 18.39 -9.30
C VAL A 10 32.87 17.12 -10.03
N MET A 11 34.11 17.05 -10.48
CA MET A 11 34.62 15.82 -11.10
C MET A 11 34.85 14.72 -10.09
N ALA A 12 35.29 15.02 -8.88
CA ALA A 12 35.42 14.01 -7.81
C ALA A 12 34.05 13.42 -7.38
N SER A 13 32.98 14.21 -7.37
CA SER A 13 31.63 13.72 -7.09
C SER A 13 31.06 12.86 -8.22
N ALA A 14 31.41 13.11 -9.47
CA ALA A 14 30.98 12.29 -10.61
C ALA A 14 31.62 10.90 -10.62
N PHE A 15 32.86 10.75 -10.12
CA PHE A 15 33.52 9.44 -9.99
C PHE A 15 33.05 8.62 -8.78
N GLY A 16 32.49 9.28 -7.73
CA GLY A 16 31.94 8.59 -6.55
C GLY A 16 30.57 7.97 -6.77
N ALA A 17 29.82 8.44 -7.76
CA ALA A 17 28.44 7.96 -8.01
C ALA A 17 28.36 6.54 -8.61
N ASN A 18 29.46 6.00 -9.15
CA ASN A 18 29.49 4.67 -9.76
C ASN A 18 29.94 3.54 -8.81
N ALA A 19 30.14 3.83 -7.53
CA ALA A 19 30.69 2.86 -6.57
C ALA A 19 29.62 2.12 -5.76
N GLN A 20 28.32 2.32 -6.03
CA GLN A 20 27.28 1.55 -5.36
C GLN A 20 27.23 0.13 -5.94
N LYS A 21 27.67 -0.85 -5.15
CA LYS A 21 27.41 -2.25 -5.49
C LYS A 21 25.88 -2.44 -5.47
N PRO A 22 25.32 -3.17 -6.47
CA PRO A 22 23.92 -3.55 -6.42
C PRO A 22 23.61 -4.20 -5.08
N LEU A 23 22.47 -3.83 -4.47
CA LEU A 23 21.99 -4.53 -3.29
C LEU A 23 21.80 -6.00 -3.66
N VAL A 24 22.36 -6.88 -2.85
CA VAL A 24 22.19 -8.33 -3.03
C VAL A 24 20.78 -8.66 -2.52
N ASN A 25 19.97 -9.29 -3.36
CA ASN A 25 18.67 -9.80 -2.92
C ASN A 25 18.87 -10.79 -1.79
N ASN A 26 18.00 -10.74 -0.77
CA ASN A 26 18.00 -11.74 0.28
C ASN A 26 17.72 -13.12 -0.34
N PRO A 27 18.64 -14.10 -0.23
CA PRO A 27 18.47 -15.43 -0.83
C PRO A 27 17.32 -16.25 -0.23
N GLU A 28 16.80 -15.85 0.94
CA GLU A 28 15.67 -16.50 1.61
C GLU A 28 14.33 -16.08 0.99
N ILE A 29 14.30 -14.99 0.21
CA ILE A 29 13.09 -14.53 -0.48
C ILE A 29 12.97 -15.26 -1.81
N LYS A 30 11.88 -16.02 -1.97
CA LYS A 30 11.48 -16.59 -3.26
C LYS A 30 10.67 -15.55 -4.02
N VAL A 31 11.15 -15.16 -5.19
CA VAL A 31 10.47 -14.22 -6.07
C VAL A 31 9.98 -14.97 -7.30
N GLY A 32 8.74 -14.71 -7.69
CA GLY A 32 8.17 -15.26 -8.91
C GLY A 32 7.19 -14.29 -9.57
N LYS A 33 6.72 -14.66 -10.75
CA LYS A 33 5.76 -13.88 -11.52
C LYS A 33 4.68 -14.81 -12.05
N LEU A 34 3.42 -14.41 -11.91
CA LEU A 34 2.28 -15.10 -12.46
C LEU A 34 2.08 -14.71 -13.95
N ASP A 35 1.32 -15.51 -14.69
CA ASP A 35 1.05 -15.29 -16.13
C ASP A 35 0.35 -13.95 -16.40
N ASN A 36 -0.44 -13.44 -15.44
CA ASN A 36 -1.08 -12.12 -15.49
C ASN A 36 -0.14 -10.95 -15.21
N GLY A 37 1.15 -11.23 -14.93
CA GLY A 37 2.16 -10.21 -14.66
C GLY A 37 2.36 -9.84 -13.18
N LEU A 38 1.52 -10.34 -12.26
CA LEU A 38 1.68 -10.11 -10.82
C LEU A 38 2.98 -10.74 -10.32
N THR A 39 3.82 -9.95 -9.66
CA THR A 39 5.03 -10.43 -9.01
C THR A 39 4.74 -10.77 -7.55
N TYR A 40 5.20 -11.94 -7.11
CA TYR A 40 5.04 -12.35 -5.73
C TYR A 40 6.38 -12.59 -5.04
N TYR A 41 6.39 -12.39 -3.73
CA TYR A 41 7.53 -12.57 -2.83
C TYR A 41 7.10 -13.49 -1.71
N LEU A 42 7.85 -14.56 -1.46
CA LEU A 42 7.61 -15.49 -0.36
C LEU A 42 8.87 -15.57 0.51
N MET A 43 8.69 -15.36 1.80
CA MET A 43 9.76 -15.50 2.78
C MET A 43 9.27 -16.36 3.95
N HIS A 44 10.09 -17.33 4.37
CA HIS A 44 9.81 -18.09 5.56
C HIS A 44 10.09 -17.26 6.81
N ASN A 45 9.13 -17.24 7.75
CA ASN A 45 9.28 -16.59 9.05
C ASN A 45 8.67 -17.48 10.14
N GLU A 46 9.38 -17.61 11.27
CA GLU A 46 8.91 -18.42 12.40
C GLU A 46 8.40 -17.58 13.59
N LYS A 47 8.30 -16.26 13.43
CA LYS A 47 7.87 -15.34 14.49
C LYS A 47 6.79 -14.39 13.99
N PRO A 48 5.57 -14.48 14.55
CA PRO A 48 5.10 -15.48 15.51
C PRO A 48 4.92 -16.87 14.86
N LYS A 49 5.15 -17.93 15.64
CA LYS A 49 5.03 -19.30 15.14
C LYS A 49 3.59 -19.64 14.78
N GLY A 50 3.41 -20.26 13.61
CA GLY A 50 2.09 -20.69 13.12
C GLY A 50 1.20 -19.58 12.63
N CYS A 51 1.80 -18.41 12.31
CA CYS A 51 1.11 -17.29 11.67
C CYS A 51 1.84 -16.89 10.38
N ALA A 52 1.15 -16.16 9.53
CA ALA A 52 1.72 -15.52 8.35
C ALA A 52 1.17 -14.11 8.17
N ASP A 53 1.97 -13.29 7.53
CA ASP A 53 1.59 -11.96 7.05
C ASP A 53 1.36 -12.01 5.54
N PHE A 54 0.29 -11.39 5.10
CA PHE A 54 -0.10 -11.30 3.70
C PHE A 54 -0.19 -9.84 3.31
N TYR A 55 0.37 -9.51 2.17
CA TYR A 55 0.36 -8.16 1.61
C TYR A 55 -0.05 -8.21 0.15
N ILE A 56 -0.82 -7.21 -0.29
CA ILE A 56 -0.95 -6.87 -1.69
C ILE A 56 -0.64 -5.39 -1.86
N ALA A 57 0.31 -5.08 -2.75
CA ALA A 57 0.73 -3.73 -3.07
C ALA A 57 0.36 -3.40 -4.51
N HIS A 58 -0.33 -2.30 -4.68
CA HIS A 58 -0.63 -1.69 -5.97
C HIS A 58 0.32 -0.51 -6.17
N ASN A 59 0.99 -0.45 -7.31
CA ASN A 59 1.83 0.70 -7.70
C ASN A 59 0.96 1.85 -8.20
N VAL A 60 -0.01 2.23 -7.39
CA VAL A 60 -0.96 3.32 -7.63
C VAL A 60 -1.17 4.07 -6.33
N GLY A 61 -0.98 5.39 -6.37
CA GLY A 61 -1.19 6.30 -5.26
C GLY A 61 -1.49 7.71 -5.79
N ALA A 62 -1.32 8.73 -4.97
CA ALA A 62 -1.68 10.10 -5.31
C ALA A 62 -0.97 10.69 -6.55
N LEU A 63 0.23 10.19 -6.90
CA LEU A 63 0.97 10.67 -8.07
C LEU A 63 0.38 10.21 -9.41
N GLN A 64 -0.41 9.16 -9.43
CA GLN A 64 -1.09 8.67 -10.63
C GLN A 64 -2.45 9.32 -10.86
N GLU A 65 -2.92 10.15 -9.93
CA GLU A 65 -4.19 10.86 -10.03
C GLU A 65 -4.06 12.11 -10.93
N GLU A 66 -5.10 12.38 -11.72
CA GLU A 66 -5.24 13.66 -12.40
C GLU A 66 -5.83 14.69 -11.43
N ASP A 67 -5.70 16.00 -11.73
CA ASP A 67 -6.16 17.11 -10.87
C ASP A 67 -7.65 16.99 -10.43
N ASN A 68 -8.48 16.36 -11.27
CA ASN A 68 -9.90 16.11 -10.98
C ASN A 68 -10.18 14.78 -10.26
N GLN A 69 -9.13 14.03 -9.93
CA GLN A 69 -9.17 12.71 -9.29
C GLN A 69 -8.52 12.71 -7.89
N ASP A 70 -8.16 13.88 -7.37
CA ASP A 70 -7.47 14.04 -6.10
C ASP A 70 -8.17 13.30 -4.96
N GLY A 71 -7.47 12.34 -4.36
CA GLY A 71 -7.94 11.48 -3.27
C GLY A 71 -8.67 10.21 -3.69
N LEU A 72 -8.81 9.88 -4.99
CA LEU A 72 -9.51 8.67 -5.42
C LEU A 72 -8.79 7.38 -5.03
N ALA A 73 -7.45 7.36 -5.03
CA ALA A 73 -6.69 6.20 -4.59
C ALA A 73 -6.97 5.88 -3.11
N HIS A 74 -6.95 6.89 -2.24
CA HIS A 74 -7.32 6.75 -0.83
C HIS A 74 -8.80 6.39 -0.64
N PHE A 75 -9.68 6.97 -1.45
CA PHE A 75 -11.10 6.61 -1.42
C PHE A 75 -11.32 5.14 -1.78
N LEU A 76 -10.64 4.63 -2.81
CA LEU A 76 -10.72 3.23 -3.20
C LEU A 76 -10.17 2.29 -2.11
N GLU A 77 -9.13 2.73 -1.39
CA GLU A 77 -8.61 2.00 -0.22
C GLU A 77 -9.72 1.77 0.81
N HIS A 78 -10.49 2.80 1.17
CA HIS A 78 -11.62 2.68 2.08
C HIS A 78 -12.72 1.74 1.54
N MET A 79 -13.00 1.82 0.24
CA MET A 79 -14.00 0.98 -0.39
C MET A 79 -13.65 -0.51 -0.35
N ALA A 80 -12.37 -0.87 -0.26
CA ALA A 80 -11.91 -2.24 -0.11
C ALA A 80 -12.45 -2.93 1.16
N PHE A 81 -12.85 -2.15 2.16
CA PHE A 81 -13.46 -2.62 3.41
C PHE A 81 -14.99 -2.46 3.45
N ASN A 82 -15.56 -1.82 2.43
CA ASN A 82 -17.00 -1.58 2.30
C ASN A 82 -17.71 -2.59 1.39
N GLY A 83 -16.96 -3.52 0.78
CA GLY A 83 -17.51 -4.61 0.00
C GLY A 83 -16.62 -5.03 -1.15
N THR A 84 -16.61 -6.32 -1.39
CA THR A 84 -15.97 -6.94 -2.55
C THR A 84 -16.90 -7.95 -3.19
N LYS A 85 -16.54 -8.47 -4.35
CA LYS A 85 -17.35 -9.45 -5.08
C LYS A 85 -17.70 -10.68 -4.26
N ASN A 86 -16.75 -11.22 -3.50
CA ASN A 86 -16.96 -12.43 -2.71
C ASN A 86 -17.38 -12.13 -1.27
N TYR A 87 -17.21 -10.90 -0.81
CA TYR A 87 -17.58 -10.43 0.51
C TYR A 87 -18.35 -9.10 0.39
N PRO A 88 -19.64 -9.15 0.01
CA PRO A 88 -20.42 -7.93 -0.17
C PRO A 88 -20.64 -7.18 1.15
N GLU A 89 -20.80 -5.87 1.08
CA GLU A 89 -21.00 -4.98 2.22
C GLU A 89 -19.89 -5.11 3.27
N LYS A 90 -20.23 -5.33 4.53
CA LYS A 90 -19.27 -5.57 5.62
C LYS A 90 -18.86 -7.05 5.78
N GLY A 91 -19.24 -7.90 4.85
CA GLY A 91 -19.03 -9.35 4.90
C GLY A 91 -17.57 -9.75 5.06
N LEU A 92 -16.63 -9.00 4.50
CA LEU A 92 -15.19 -9.22 4.69
C LEU A 92 -14.78 -9.11 6.16
N LEU A 93 -15.12 -7.98 6.79
CA LEU A 93 -14.74 -7.72 8.19
C LEU A 93 -15.44 -8.69 9.14
N GLU A 94 -16.69 -9.03 8.87
CA GLU A 94 -17.43 -10.02 9.65
C GLU A 94 -16.83 -11.43 9.52
N PHE A 95 -16.43 -11.82 8.31
CA PHE A 95 -15.75 -13.09 8.06
C PHE A 95 -14.44 -13.16 8.85
N LEU A 96 -13.59 -12.15 8.72
CA LEU A 96 -12.30 -12.09 9.40
C LEU A 96 -12.45 -12.07 10.92
N ALA A 97 -13.43 -11.32 11.44
CA ALA A 97 -13.72 -11.27 12.88
C ALA A 97 -14.13 -12.64 13.46
N LYS A 98 -14.90 -13.47 12.74
CA LYS A 98 -15.24 -14.84 13.12
C LYS A 98 -14.02 -15.76 13.26
N GLU A 99 -12.96 -15.47 12.50
CA GLU A 99 -11.69 -16.18 12.56
C GLU A 99 -10.70 -15.57 13.59
N GLY A 100 -11.14 -14.60 14.38
CA GLY A 100 -10.32 -13.93 15.40
C GLY A 100 -9.41 -12.84 14.87
N VAL A 101 -9.53 -12.48 13.60
CA VAL A 101 -8.76 -11.42 12.93
C VAL A 101 -9.46 -10.08 13.15
N ARG A 102 -8.73 -9.08 13.68
CA ARG A 102 -9.29 -7.80 14.11
C ARG A 102 -8.88 -6.67 13.16
N PHE A 103 -9.88 -5.92 12.69
CA PHE A 103 -9.64 -4.69 11.93
C PHE A 103 -8.90 -3.64 12.77
N GLY A 104 -7.96 -2.94 12.15
CA GLY A 104 -7.11 -1.95 12.82
C GLY A 104 -5.95 -2.55 13.64
N TYR A 105 -5.91 -3.88 13.80
CA TYR A 105 -4.78 -4.58 14.44
C TYR A 105 -4.14 -5.58 13.47
N ASN A 106 -4.91 -6.57 12.99
CA ASN A 106 -4.43 -7.57 12.04
C ASN A 106 -4.65 -7.15 10.59
N VAL A 107 -5.69 -6.36 10.33
CA VAL A 107 -6.09 -5.92 8.98
C VAL A 107 -5.95 -4.41 8.90
N ASN A 108 -5.16 -3.95 7.96
CA ASN A 108 -4.92 -2.54 7.71
C ASN A 108 -4.70 -2.29 6.22
N ALA A 109 -4.72 -1.02 5.85
CA ALA A 109 -4.27 -0.54 4.55
C ALA A 109 -3.66 0.85 4.70
N TYR A 110 -2.96 1.29 3.69
CA TYR A 110 -2.53 2.67 3.54
C TYR A 110 -2.38 3.04 2.07
N THR A 111 -2.62 4.30 1.76
CA THR A 111 -2.33 4.92 0.47
C THR A 111 -1.22 5.95 0.65
N SER A 112 -0.21 5.90 -0.23
CA SER A 112 0.88 6.86 -0.28
C SER A 112 0.94 7.58 -1.62
N LEU A 113 2.08 8.20 -1.95
CA LEU A 113 2.26 8.93 -3.20
C LEU A 113 2.26 8.01 -4.43
N ASP A 114 2.83 6.81 -4.33
CA ASP A 114 3.10 5.90 -5.45
C ASP A 114 2.58 4.48 -5.24
N GLU A 115 2.00 4.19 -4.08
CA GLU A 115 1.47 2.87 -3.78
C GLU A 115 0.24 2.90 -2.87
N THR A 116 -0.60 1.87 -2.99
CA THR A 116 -1.65 1.51 -2.05
C THR A 116 -1.41 0.07 -1.61
N VAL A 117 -1.32 -0.15 -0.31
CA VAL A 117 -1.01 -1.46 0.27
C VAL A 117 -2.10 -1.89 1.23
N TYR A 118 -2.55 -3.13 1.09
CA TYR A 118 -3.44 -3.81 2.03
C TYR A 118 -2.69 -4.94 2.71
N ASN A 119 -2.90 -5.15 3.99
CA ASN A 119 -2.24 -6.21 4.72
C ASN A 119 -3.14 -6.94 5.70
N LEU A 120 -2.83 -8.22 5.86
CA LEU A 120 -3.36 -9.11 6.88
C LEU A 120 -2.16 -9.67 7.65
N SER A 121 -1.98 -9.25 8.90
CA SER A 121 -0.82 -9.58 9.73
C SER A 121 -1.19 -10.53 10.86
N ASP A 122 -0.24 -11.38 11.25
CA ASP A 122 -0.41 -12.38 12.32
C ASP A 122 -1.58 -13.33 12.07
N ILE A 123 -1.85 -13.69 10.82
CA ILE A 123 -2.96 -14.58 10.43
C ILE A 123 -2.62 -16.01 10.82
N PRO A 124 -3.44 -16.68 11.67
CA PRO A 124 -3.15 -18.02 12.14
C PRO A 124 -3.29 -19.04 11.00
N LEU A 125 -2.24 -19.87 10.81
CA LEU A 125 -2.19 -20.93 9.80
C LEU A 125 -2.78 -22.25 10.34
N VAL A 126 -3.93 -22.19 10.99
CA VAL A 126 -4.54 -23.36 11.68
C VAL A 126 -5.30 -24.28 10.74
N ARG A 127 -5.74 -23.77 9.59
CA ARG A 127 -6.53 -24.51 8.61
C ARG A 127 -6.16 -24.04 7.20
N GLU A 128 -5.95 -24.99 6.30
CA GLU A 128 -5.67 -24.71 4.89
C GLU A 128 -6.81 -23.91 4.23
N SER A 129 -8.06 -24.28 4.50
CA SER A 129 -9.24 -23.56 3.98
C SER A 129 -9.32 -22.09 4.42
N PHE A 130 -8.74 -21.74 5.57
CA PHE A 130 -8.67 -20.34 5.99
C PHE A 130 -7.61 -19.58 5.18
N VAL A 131 -6.47 -20.21 4.91
CA VAL A 131 -5.42 -19.64 4.03
C VAL A 131 -5.98 -19.37 2.64
N ASP A 132 -6.73 -20.31 2.05
CA ASP A 132 -7.41 -20.12 0.78
C ASP A 132 -8.38 -18.94 0.81
N SER A 133 -9.12 -18.78 1.90
CA SER A 133 -10.01 -17.62 2.07
C SER A 133 -9.24 -16.30 2.18
N VAL A 134 -8.10 -16.27 2.86
CA VAL A 134 -7.21 -15.10 2.92
C VAL A 134 -6.66 -14.77 1.53
N MET A 135 -6.27 -15.77 0.75
CA MET A 135 -5.85 -15.56 -0.65
C MET A 135 -7.00 -15.01 -1.50
N MET A 136 -8.24 -15.44 -1.26
CA MET A 136 -9.42 -14.88 -1.92
C MET A 136 -9.63 -13.41 -1.54
N VAL A 137 -9.39 -13.02 -0.30
CA VAL A 137 -9.42 -11.61 0.13
C VAL A 137 -8.40 -10.77 -0.64
N LEU A 138 -7.14 -11.24 -0.74
CA LEU A 138 -6.12 -10.54 -1.53
C LEU A 138 -6.51 -10.44 -3.01
N HIS A 139 -7.08 -11.49 -3.58
CA HIS A 139 -7.59 -11.48 -4.94
C HIS A 139 -8.69 -10.44 -5.11
N ASP A 140 -9.65 -10.37 -4.19
CA ASP A 140 -10.72 -9.38 -4.26
C ASP A 140 -10.19 -7.95 -4.13
N TRP A 141 -9.25 -7.71 -3.24
CA TRP A 141 -8.58 -6.40 -3.13
C TRP A 141 -7.77 -6.03 -4.39
N SER A 142 -7.32 -7.03 -5.16
CA SER A 142 -6.57 -6.75 -6.39
C SER A 142 -7.43 -6.27 -7.56
N CYS A 143 -8.71 -6.71 -7.65
CA CYS A 143 -9.49 -6.46 -8.87
C CYS A 143 -11.02 -6.53 -8.70
N ASN A 144 -11.53 -6.75 -7.50
CA ASN A 144 -12.95 -7.01 -7.26
C ASN A 144 -13.55 -6.15 -6.12
N ILE A 145 -12.99 -4.98 -5.85
CA ILE A 145 -13.56 -4.02 -4.91
C ILE A 145 -14.90 -3.53 -5.48
N SER A 146 -15.95 -3.57 -4.67
CA SER A 146 -17.27 -3.05 -5.04
C SER A 146 -17.34 -1.55 -4.72
N CYS A 147 -17.95 -0.80 -5.61
CA CYS A 147 -18.18 0.64 -5.43
C CYS A 147 -19.68 0.91 -5.52
N GLU A 148 -20.45 0.31 -4.60
CA GLU A 148 -21.88 0.49 -4.56
C GLU A 148 -22.22 1.95 -4.22
N PRO A 149 -23.21 2.59 -4.89
CA PRO A 149 -23.52 4.00 -4.73
C PRO A 149 -23.77 4.42 -3.28
N GLU A 150 -24.52 3.63 -2.53
CA GLU A 150 -24.86 3.89 -1.14
C GLU A 150 -23.63 3.84 -0.23
N ALA A 151 -22.71 2.91 -0.47
CA ALA A 151 -21.45 2.80 0.26
C ALA A 151 -20.50 3.96 -0.07
N LEU A 152 -20.42 4.37 -1.35
CA LEU A 152 -19.66 5.53 -1.78
C LEU A 152 -20.16 6.81 -1.10
N ASP A 153 -21.47 7.04 -1.05
CA ASP A 153 -22.03 8.23 -0.43
C ASP A 153 -21.79 8.26 1.09
N ALA A 154 -21.91 7.12 1.76
CA ALA A 154 -21.59 6.99 3.18
C ALA A 154 -20.12 7.29 3.47
N GLU A 155 -19.20 6.74 2.66
CA GLU A 155 -17.76 6.86 2.87
C GLU A 155 -17.22 8.28 2.61
N ARG A 156 -17.87 9.08 1.75
CA ARG A 156 -17.53 10.51 1.54
C ARG A 156 -17.46 11.30 2.86
N GLY A 157 -18.38 11.01 3.78
CA GLY A 157 -18.39 11.64 5.10
C GLY A 157 -17.18 11.25 5.94
N VAL A 158 -16.78 9.99 5.92
CA VAL A 158 -15.64 9.46 6.66
C VAL A 158 -14.33 10.10 6.16
N ILE A 159 -14.08 10.08 4.85
CA ILE A 159 -12.90 10.70 4.22
C ILE A 159 -12.83 12.21 4.55
N SER A 160 -13.96 12.91 4.46
CA SER A 160 -14.02 14.33 4.79
C SER A 160 -13.66 14.61 6.25
N GLU A 161 -14.07 13.76 7.19
CA GLU A 161 -13.72 13.90 8.61
C GLU A 161 -12.25 13.57 8.88
N GLU A 162 -11.69 12.59 8.20
CA GLU A 162 -10.25 12.29 8.28
C GLU A 162 -9.41 13.46 7.80
N TRP A 163 -9.77 14.03 6.66
CA TRP A 163 -9.10 15.21 6.12
C TRP A 163 -9.15 16.39 7.13
N ARG A 164 -10.31 16.65 7.74
CA ARG A 164 -10.44 17.71 8.75
C ARG A 164 -9.57 17.47 9.98
N ARG A 165 -9.42 16.22 10.43
CA ARG A 165 -8.57 15.87 11.58
C ARG A 165 -7.09 16.07 11.29
N THR A 166 -6.68 15.85 10.06
CA THR A 166 -5.28 16.02 9.62
C THR A 166 -4.96 17.43 9.18
N ASP A 167 -5.96 18.31 8.96
CA ASP A 167 -5.75 19.69 8.53
C ASP A 167 -5.18 20.56 9.66
N ASN A 168 -3.86 20.59 9.74
CA ASN A 168 -3.08 21.41 10.67
C ASN A 168 -1.92 22.09 9.95
N LEU A 169 -1.20 22.98 10.62
CA LEU A 169 -0.11 23.76 10.04
C LEU A 169 0.98 22.87 9.40
N LEU A 170 1.36 21.78 10.05
CA LEU A 170 2.41 20.89 9.56
C LEU A 170 1.96 20.14 8.32
N SER A 171 0.73 19.66 8.30
CA SER A 171 0.14 19.00 7.12
C SER A 171 0.07 19.95 5.92
N ARG A 172 -0.36 21.20 6.12
CA ARG A 172 -0.39 22.22 5.05
C ARG A 172 0.99 22.52 4.49
N ILE A 173 2.02 22.60 5.35
CA ILE A 173 3.41 22.77 4.93
C ILE A 173 3.87 21.54 4.13
N SER A 174 3.60 20.33 4.63
CA SER A 174 3.96 19.08 3.95
C SER A 174 3.32 18.98 2.57
N ILE A 175 2.02 19.26 2.45
CA ILE A 175 1.31 19.29 1.17
C ILE A 175 1.94 20.31 0.21
N ALA A 176 2.23 21.53 0.67
CA ALA A 176 2.86 22.55 -0.16
C ALA A 176 4.27 22.15 -0.63
N GLN A 177 5.04 21.47 0.22
CA GLN A 177 6.36 20.93 -0.15
C GLN A 177 6.23 19.79 -1.16
N THR A 178 5.31 18.85 -0.95
CA THR A 178 5.04 17.74 -1.87
C THR A 178 4.64 18.27 -3.25
N ASN A 179 3.70 19.20 -3.31
CA ASN A 179 3.26 19.83 -4.57
C ASN A 179 4.38 20.56 -5.29
N LEU A 180 5.35 21.12 -4.55
CA LEU A 180 6.51 21.79 -5.16
C LEU A 180 7.53 20.78 -5.71
N ILE A 181 7.79 19.69 -4.97
CA ILE A 181 8.75 18.65 -5.33
C ILE A 181 8.28 17.88 -6.57
N TYR A 182 7.00 17.52 -6.61
CA TYR A 182 6.40 16.72 -7.68
C TYR A 182 5.69 17.55 -8.75
N LYS A 183 5.97 18.85 -8.82
CA LYS A 183 5.36 19.71 -9.82
C LYS A 183 5.72 19.28 -11.23
N GLY A 184 4.73 18.83 -12.00
CA GLY A 184 4.88 18.41 -13.39
C GLY A 184 5.36 16.96 -13.56
N SER A 185 5.26 16.15 -12.49
CA SER A 185 5.44 14.69 -12.55
C SER A 185 4.18 14.05 -13.09
#